data_fbc124a8419cb0b5bc5127fc6f39d4f8
#
_entry.id   fbc124a8419cb0b5bc5127fc6f39d4f8
#
_cell.length_a   1.000
_cell.length_b   1.000
_cell.length_c   1.000
_cell.angle_alpha   90.00
_cell.angle_beta   90.00
_cell.angle_gamma   90.00
#
_symmetry.space_group_name_H-M   'P 1'
#
loop_
_entity.id
_entity.type
_entity.pdbx_description
1 polymer ?
#
loop_
_entity_poly.entity_id
_entity_poly.type
_entity_poly.pdbx_seq_one_letter_code
_entity_poly.pdbx_strand_id
1 'polypeptide(L)'
;MLNQSSLAEIGALIGDPGRVNMLDALMDGRALTARELAAAAGVTPQTASGHLSKLIDAGLVVMSPQGRHRYHRLASPEVAGLLESIANFASRADGRQGVRAIRTGPRDAAMRLARTCYNHFAGRLGVGIADAMLARGQIELDQDGGTVTKAGHDFLNSFGVTLAPTTPTGRLFCRPCLDWSERRPHLAGVIGVALTCRCFELGWVRRIDGTRAVAITQKGQQGFQKVFGVRAVVER
;
A
#
# COMPACT_ATOMS: atom_id res chain seq x y z
N MET A 1 0.73 11.76 24.28
CA MET A 1 1.06 13.12 23.80
C MET A 1 1.94 12.95 22.55
N LEU A 2 1.61 13.65 21.46
CA LEU A 2 2.47 13.69 20.27
C LEU A 2 3.76 14.43 20.63
N ASN A 3 4.93 13.85 20.33
CA ASN A 3 6.20 14.56 20.44
C ASN A 3 6.27 15.56 19.30
N GLN A 4 5.98 16.82 19.60
CA GLN A 4 5.92 17.91 18.61
C GLN A 4 7.25 18.11 17.86
N SER A 5 8.38 17.90 18.50
CA SER A 5 9.71 17.98 17.87
C SER A 5 9.88 16.92 16.79
N SER A 6 9.54 15.66 17.10
CA SER A 6 9.65 14.55 16.13
C SER A 6 8.69 14.71 14.95
N LEU A 7 7.48 15.23 15.19
CA LEU A 7 6.53 15.48 14.11
C LEU A 7 7.02 16.59 13.17
N ALA A 8 7.55 17.68 13.73
CA ALA A 8 8.12 18.79 12.95
C ALA A 8 9.33 18.35 12.12
N GLU A 9 10.20 17.51 12.70
CA GLU A 9 11.35 16.94 12.02
C GLU A 9 10.96 16.06 10.83
N ILE A 10 10.06 15.10 11.03
CA ILE A 10 9.52 14.28 9.94
C ILE A 10 8.83 15.16 8.89
N GLY A 11 8.02 16.14 9.31
CA GLY A 11 7.39 17.09 8.40
C GLY A 11 8.40 17.85 7.53
N ALA A 12 9.49 18.35 8.10
CA ALA A 12 10.55 19.03 7.37
C ALA A 12 11.27 18.07 6.39
N LEU A 13 11.47 16.81 6.77
CA LEU A 13 12.10 15.81 5.91
C LEU A 13 11.27 15.49 4.67
N ILE A 14 9.97 15.28 4.83
CA ILE A 14 9.05 14.97 3.73
C ILE A 14 8.55 16.21 2.98
N GLY A 15 8.87 17.43 3.44
CA GLY A 15 8.55 18.69 2.76
C GLY A 15 9.54 19.09 1.66
N ASP A 16 10.65 18.39 1.51
CA ASP A 16 11.64 18.68 0.47
C ASP A 16 11.37 17.87 -0.81
N PRO A 17 11.25 18.51 -1.99
CA PRO A 17 10.90 17.82 -3.24
C PRO A 17 11.88 16.71 -3.62
N GLY A 18 13.17 16.89 -3.42
CA GLY A 18 14.18 15.88 -3.74
C GLY A 18 14.01 14.64 -2.86
N ARG A 19 13.79 14.82 -1.55
CA ARG A 19 13.55 13.70 -0.63
C ARG A 19 12.23 13.01 -0.90
N VAL A 20 11.17 13.74 -1.20
CA VAL A 20 9.87 13.16 -1.59
C VAL A 20 10.02 12.29 -2.82
N ASN A 21 10.71 12.75 -3.87
CA ASN A 21 10.93 11.97 -5.08
C ASN A 21 11.75 10.70 -4.82
N MET A 22 12.74 10.74 -3.90
CA MET A 22 13.48 9.55 -3.48
C MET A 22 12.59 8.56 -2.73
N LEU A 23 11.80 9.04 -1.78
CA LEU A 23 10.86 8.22 -1.03
C LEU A 23 9.81 7.59 -1.94
N ASP A 24 9.27 8.36 -2.90
CA ASP A 24 8.33 7.86 -3.92
C ASP A 24 8.94 6.75 -4.77
N ALA A 25 10.19 6.92 -5.21
CA ALA A 25 10.90 5.88 -5.96
C ALA A 25 11.09 4.58 -5.16
N LEU A 26 11.17 4.67 -3.83
CA LEU A 26 11.27 3.51 -2.94
C LEU A 26 9.91 2.89 -2.59
N MET A 27 8.80 3.55 -2.91
CA MET A 27 7.45 3.04 -2.63
C MET A 27 7.15 1.74 -3.37
N ASP A 28 7.83 1.46 -4.46
CA ASP A 28 7.74 0.18 -5.19
C ASP A 28 8.26 -1.03 -4.38
N GLY A 29 8.89 -0.77 -3.22
CA GLY A 29 9.45 -1.80 -2.34
C GLY A 29 10.79 -2.35 -2.82
N ARG A 30 11.34 -1.83 -3.92
CA ARG A 30 12.67 -2.19 -4.42
C ARG A 30 13.76 -1.48 -3.65
N ALA A 31 14.91 -2.12 -3.53
CA ALA A 31 16.12 -1.49 -3.03
C ALA A 31 16.84 -0.79 -4.17
N LEU A 32 17.17 0.48 -4.01
CA LEU A 32 17.82 1.33 -5.01
C LEU A 32 19.16 1.86 -4.50
N THR A 33 20.11 2.03 -5.40
CA THR A 33 21.40 2.67 -5.09
C THR A 33 21.23 4.19 -4.99
N ALA A 34 22.17 4.87 -4.32
CA ALA A 34 22.17 6.34 -4.23
C ALA A 34 22.16 7.01 -5.62
N ARG A 35 22.81 6.41 -6.62
CA ARG A 35 22.84 6.94 -7.99
C ARG A 35 21.47 6.85 -8.67
N GLU A 36 20.76 5.73 -8.50
CA GLU A 36 19.40 5.56 -9.03
C GLU A 36 18.42 6.52 -8.34
N LEU A 37 18.56 6.71 -7.03
CA LEU A 37 17.75 7.66 -6.26
C LEU A 37 18.05 9.12 -6.65
N ALA A 38 19.31 9.47 -6.90
CA ALA A 38 19.69 10.77 -7.42
C ALA A 38 19.02 11.05 -8.78
N ALA A 39 19.04 10.08 -9.68
CA ALA A 39 18.39 10.18 -10.98
C ALA A 39 16.85 10.31 -10.83
N ALA A 40 16.23 9.53 -9.96
CA ALA A 40 14.79 9.59 -9.70
C ALA A 40 14.37 10.95 -9.11
N ALA A 41 15.21 11.53 -8.26
CA ALA A 41 14.95 12.81 -7.62
C ALA A 41 15.34 14.03 -8.47
N GLY A 42 16.07 13.84 -9.56
CA GLY A 42 16.56 14.93 -10.39
C GLY A 42 17.63 15.78 -9.69
N VAL A 43 18.44 15.17 -8.80
CA VAL A 43 19.47 15.86 -8.01
C VAL A 43 20.85 15.28 -8.29
N THR A 44 21.92 16.00 -7.88
CA THR A 44 23.28 15.48 -7.99
C THR A 44 23.50 14.29 -7.03
N PRO A 45 24.45 13.38 -7.33
CA PRO A 45 24.79 12.27 -6.42
C PRO A 45 25.23 12.76 -5.02
N GLN A 46 25.89 13.90 -4.94
CA GLN A 46 26.33 14.50 -3.68
C GLN A 46 25.11 14.99 -2.87
N THR A 47 24.18 15.68 -3.50
CA THR A 47 22.91 16.12 -2.87
C THR A 47 22.10 14.92 -2.41
N ALA A 48 22.01 13.87 -3.26
CA ALA A 48 21.34 12.64 -2.92
C ALA A 48 21.93 11.97 -1.67
N SER A 49 23.25 11.92 -1.56
CA SER A 49 23.92 11.36 -0.38
C SER A 49 23.55 12.11 0.90
N GLY A 50 23.52 13.45 0.85
CA GLY A 50 23.09 14.27 1.99
C GLY A 50 21.61 14.08 2.35
N HIS A 51 20.74 13.92 1.35
CA HIS A 51 19.32 13.61 1.57
C HIS A 51 19.16 12.22 2.19
N LEU A 52 19.87 11.21 1.67
CA LEU A 52 19.80 9.84 2.18
C LEU A 52 20.30 9.72 3.61
N SER A 53 21.39 10.44 3.98
CA SER A 53 21.84 10.47 5.38
C SER A 53 20.71 10.92 6.29
N LYS A 54 20.08 12.07 6.00
CA LYS A 54 18.99 12.61 6.81
C LYS A 54 17.79 11.65 6.91
N LEU A 55 17.43 10.97 5.80
CA LEU A 55 16.34 10.00 5.79
C LEU A 55 16.67 8.74 6.60
N ILE A 56 17.95 8.31 6.59
CA ILE A 56 18.43 7.18 7.38
C ILE A 56 18.43 7.54 8.87
N ASP A 57 19.00 8.70 9.22
CA ASP A 57 19.09 9.18 10.61
C ASP A 57 17.69 9.31 11.24
N ALA A 58 16.69 9.70 10.46
CA ALA A 58 15.30 9.76 10.89
C ALA A 58 14.53 8.42 10.82
N GLY A 59 15.18 7.33 10.44
CA GLY A 59 14.55 6.02 10.37
C GLY A 59 13.50 5.85 9.26
N LEU A 60 13.49 6.72 8.24
CA LEU A 60 12.59 6.59 7.09
C LEU A 60 13.14 5.65 6.01
N VAL A 61 14.45 5.54 5.92
CA VAL A 61 15.18 4.71 4.96
C VAL A 61 16.20 3.85 5.71
N VAL A 62 16.40 2.64 5.26
CA VAL A 62 17.52 1.79 5.70
C VAL A 62 18.44 1.50 4.53
N MET A 63 19.73 1.36 4.84
CA MET A 63 20.78 1.03 3.88
C MET A 63 21.31 -0.37 4.17
N SER A 64 21.46 -1.18 3.13
CA SER A 64 22.07 -2.51 3.19
C SER A 64 23.24 -2.58 2.21
N PRO A 65 24.46 -2.92 2.67
CA PRO A 65 25.59 -3.13 1.80
C PRO A 65 25.46 -4.48 1.08
N GLN A 66 25.77 -4.49 -0.23
CA GLN A 66 25.87 -5.72 -1.02
C GLN A 66 27.07 -5.62 -1.96
N GLY A 67 28.16 -6.28 -1.63
CA GLY A 67 29.44 -6.14 -2.31
C GLY A 67 29.94 -4.68 -2.25
N ARG A 68 30.23 -4.08 -3.41
CA ARG A 68 30.64 -2.67 -3.53
C ARG A 68 29.46 -1.68 -3.59
N HIS A 69 28.21 -2.17 -3.60
CA HIS A 69 27.03 -1.34 -3.72
C HIS A 69 26.34 -1.17 -2.37
N ARG A 70 25.72 -0.01 -2.19
CA ARG A 70 24.84 0.32 -1.04
C ARG A 70 23.44 0.51 -1.57
N TYR A 71 22.53 -0.35 -1.12
CA TYR A 71 21.12 -0.32 -1.51
C TYR A 71 20.28 0.30 -0.41
N HIS A 72 19.35 1.14 -0.79
CA HIS A 72 18.45 1.84 0.11
C HIS A 72 17.02 1.37 -0.13
N ARG A 73 16.26 1.20 0.93
CA ARG A 73 14.82 0.87 0.89
C ARG A 73 14.10 1.59 2.01
N LEU A 74 12.78 1.71 1.92
CA LEU A 74 11.99 2.19 3.05
C LEU A 74 12.27 1.34 4.28
N ALA A 75 12.37 2.00 5.44
CA ALA A 75 12.76 1.34 6.69
C ALA A 75 11.75 0.28 7.11
N SER A 76 10.46 0.55 6.89
CA SER A 76 9.40 -0.37 7.27
C SER A 76 8.13 -0.14 6.44
N PRO A 77 7.18 -1.10 6.48
CA PRO A 77 5.86 -0.93 5.88
C PRO A 77 5.07 0.25 6.47
N GLU A 78 5.30 0.61 7.74
CA GLU A 78 4.65 1.75 8.40
C GLU A 78 5.06 3.07 7.75
N VAL A 79 6.33 3.21 7.35
CA VAL A 79 6.82 4.36 6.58
C VAL A 79 6.10 4.46 5.24
N ALA A 80 5.94 3.33 4.55
CA ALA A 80 5.17 3.30 3.29
C ALA A 80 3.71 3.74 3.51
N GLY A 81 3.06 3.24 4.56
CA GLY A 81 1.69 3.61 4.91
C GLY A 81 1.54 5.09 5.27
N LEU A 82 2.53 5.67 5.97
CA LEU A 82 2.57 7.10 6.26
C LEU A 82 2.64 7.93 4.96
N LEU A 83 3.57 7.59 4.06
CA LEU A 83 3.74 8.28 2.78
C LEU A 83 2.48 8.17 1.91
N GLU A 84 1.85 7.01 1.85
CA GLU A 84 0.57 6.80 1.16
C GLU A 84 -0.53 7.68 1.76
N SER A 85 -0.61 7.78 3.08
CA SER A 85 -1.60 8.62 3.77
C SER A 85 -1.42 10.11 3.46
N ILE A 86 -0.18 10.60 3.47
CA ILE A 86 0.15 11.99 3.12
C ILE A 86 -0.17 12.27 1.65
N ALA A 87 0.23 11.37 0.74
CA ALA A 87 -0.06 11.52 -0.70
C ALA A 87 -1.58 11.56 -0.96
N ASN A 88 -2.35 10.73 -0.26
CA ASN A 88 -3.81 10.72 -0.34
C ASN A 88 -4.44 12.02 0.19
N PHE A 89 -3.93 12.53 1.31
CA PHE A 89 -4.38 13.81 1.85
C PHE A 89 -4.07 14.97 0.90
N ALA A 90 -2.84 15.06 0.39
CA ALA A 90 -2.43 16.09 -0.56
C ALA A 90 -3.29 16.06 -1.84
N SER A 91 -3.61 14.88 -2.33
CA SER A 91 -4.46 14.73 -3.53
C SER A 91 -5.91 15.22 -3.34
N ARG A 92 -6.44 15.15 -2.12
CA ARG A 92 -7.78 15.69 -1.78
C ARG A 92 -7.74 17.21 -1.66
N ALA A 93 -6.65 17.77 -1.13
CA ALA A 93 -6.47 19.20 -0.94
C ALA A 93 -6.32 19.95 -2.29
N ASP A 94 -5.77 19.27 -3.31
CA ASP A 94 -5.45 19.90 -4.58
C ASP A 94 -6.68 20.21 -5.46
N GLY A 95 -7.92 19.82 -5.13
CA GLY A 95 -9.19 20.25 -5.76
C GLY A 95 -9.18 20.60 -7.26
N ARG A 96 -8.05 20.47 -7.92
CA ARG A 96 -7.78 20.85 -9.31
C ARG A 96 -8.21 19.72 -10.26
N GLN A 97 -9.49 19.71 -10.56
CA GLN A 97 -9.98 19.11 -11.80
C GLN A 97 -9.29 19.87 -12.95
N GLY A 98 -8.39 19.20 -13.67
CA GLY A 98 -7.92 19.72 -14.95
C GLY A 98 -6.40 19.77 -15.19
N VAL A 99 -5.59 19.01 -14.50
CA VAL A 99 -4.16 18.86 -14.85
C VAL A 99 -3.94 17.47 -15.42
N ARG A 100 -3.24 17.41 -16.57
CA ARG A 100 -2.73 16.21 -17.28
C ARG A 100 -2.72 14.99 -16.36
N ALA A 101 -3.33 13.89 -16.80
CA ALA A 101 -3.36 12.65 -16.04
C ALA A 101 -1.95 12.32 -15.53
N ILE A 102 -1.67 12.76 -14.31
CA ILE A 102 -0.44 12.37 -13.61
C ILE A 102 -0.55 10.86 -13.53
N ARG A 103 0.40 10.15 -14.10
CA ARG A 103 0.50 8.70 -13.93
C ARG A 103 0.70 8.43 -12.44
N THR A 104 -0.40 8.27 -11.73
CA THR A 104 -0.40 7.87 -10.33
C THR A 104 -0.15 6.37 -10.28
N GLY A 105 0.66 5.96 -9.34
CA GLY A 105 0.93 4.54 -9.13
C GLY A 105 2.30 4.08 -9.62
N PRO A 106 2.72 2.89 -9.20
CA PRO A 106 4.01 2.32 -9.53
C PRO A 106 4.15 2.14 -11.05
N ARG A 107 5.36 2.27 -11.57
CA ARG A 107 5.68 1.98 -12.97
C ARG A 107 5.53 0.50 -13.30
N ASP A 108 5.71 -0.35 -12.28
CA ASP A 108 5.62 -1.80 -12.37
C ASP A 108 4.17 -2.26 -12.49
N ALA A 109 3.85 -2.97 -13.56
CA ALA A 109 2.51 -3.52 -13.83
C ALA A 109 2.07 -4.54 -12.74
N ALA A 110 2.99 -5.34 -12.21
CA ALA A 110 2.70 -6.28 -11.15
C ALA A 110 2.28 -5.55 -9.86
N MET A 111 2.97 -4.48 -9.50
CA MET A 111 2.62 -3.62 -8.37
C MET A 111 1.25 -2.93 -8.55
N ARG A 112 0.86 -2.58 -9.77
CA ARG A 112 -0.48 -2.03 -10.04
C ARG A 112 -1.55 -3.09 -9.93
N LEU A 113 -1.26 -4.29 -10.42
CA LEU A 113 -2.23 -5.36 -10.39
C LEU A 113 -2.53 -5.80 -8.97
N ALA A 114 -1.50 -6.19 -8.23
CA ALA A 114 -1.66 -6.71 -6.88
C ALA A 114 -0.41 -6.45 -6.04
N ARG A 115 -0.57 -5.81 -4.91
CA ARG A 115 0.47 -5.57 -3.93
C ARG A 115 -0.08 -5.64 -2.51
N THR A 116 0.80 -5.65 -1.55
CA THR A 116 0.41 -5.40 -0.16
C THR A 116 0.59 -3.91 0.16
N CYS A 117 -0.44 -3.32 0.78
CA CYS A 117 -0.38 -2.05 1.47
C CYS A 117 -0.27 -2.38 2.95
N TYR A 118 0.95 -2.29 3.50
CA TYR A 118 1.26 -2.77 4.84
C TYR A 118 1.00 -4.28 4.99
N ASN A 119 -0.18 -4.70 5.42
CA ASN A 119 -0.55 -6.09 5.70
C ASN A 119 -1.84 -6.56 4.99
N HIS A 120 -2.40 -5.75 4.10
CA HIS A 120 -3.62 -6.06 3.35
C HIS A 120 -3.42 -5.80 1.85
N PHE A 121 -4.32 -6.35 1.02
CA PHE A 121 -4.23 -6.20 -0.43
C PHE A 121 -4.55 -4.78 -0.90
N ALA A 122 -3.79 -4.35 -1.91
CA ALA A 122 -3.94 -3.09 -2.62
C ALA A 122 -3.74 -3.31 -4.14
N GLY A 123 -3.80 -2.21 -4.91
CA GLY A 123 -3.84 -2.27 -6.36
C GLY A 123 -5.21 -2.71 -6.88
N ARG A 124 -5.28 -3.03 -8.17
CA ARG A 124 -6.53 -3.46 -8.81
C ARG A 124 -7.19 -4.65 -8.10
N LEU A 125 -6.39 -5.60 -7.61
CA LEU A 125 -6.90 -6.73 -6.84
C LEU A 125 -7.58 -6.27 -5.54
N GLY A 126 -6.92 -5.45 -4.74
CA GLY A 126 -7.45 -4.98 -3.46
C GLY A 126 -8.72 -4.16 -3.63
N VAL A 127 -8.73 -3.24 -4.60
CA VAL A 127 -9.92 -2.44 -4.96
C VAL A 127 -11.03 -3.33 -5.49
N GLY A 128 -10.74 -4.28 -6.38
CA GLY A 128 -11.74 -5.19 -6.93
C GLY A 128 -12.41 -6.07 -5.87
N ILE A 129 -11.66 -6.53 -4.86
CA ILE A 129 -12.23 -7.25 -3.71
C ILE A 129 -13.18 -6.35 -2.91
N ALA A 130 -12.78 -5.11 -2.63
CA ALA A 130 -13.62 -4.15 -1.91
C ALA A 130 -14.92 -3.87 -2.67
N ASP A 131 -14.83 -3.61 -3.97
CA ASP A 131 -15.99 -3.38 -4.83
C ASP A 131 -16.95 -4.57 -4.83
N ALA A 132 -16.42 -5.78 -4.95
CA ALA A 132 -17.23 -6.98 -4.98
C ALA A 132 -18.00 -7.19 -3.66
N MET A 133 -17.35 -6.92 -2.53
CA MET A 133 -17.98 -7.05 -1.22
C MET A 133 -19.02 -5.94 -0.97
N LEU A 134 -18.75 -4.71 -1.41
CA LEU A 134 -19.72 -3.60 -1.37
C LEU A 134 -20.94 -3.91 -2.23
N ALA A 135 -20.73 -4.32 -3.49
CA ALA A 135 -21.82 -4.64 -4.42
C ALA A 135 -22.73 -5.77 -3.93
N ARG A 136 -22.22 -6.68 -3.11
CA ARG A 136 -22.97 -7.78 -2.50
C ARG A 136 -23.56 -7.45 -1.13
N GLY A 137 -23.40 -6.20 -0.67
CA GLY A 137 -23.87 -5.80 0.65
C GLY A 137 -23.20 -6.56 1.80
N GLN A 138 -21.98 -7.07 1.61
CA GLN A 138 -21.22 -7.79 2.63
C GLN A 138 -20.49 -6.84 3.59
N ILE A 139 -20.22 -5.64 3.12
CA ILE A 139 -19.63 -4.54 3.88
C ILE A 139 -20.33 -3.24 3.53
N GLU A 140 -20.28 -2.31 4.47
CA GLU A 140 -20.63 -0.91 4.28
C GLU A 140 -19.41 -0.07 4.62
N LEU A 141 -19.07 0.91 3.79
CA LEU A 141 -17.93 1.81 3.99
C LEU A 141 -18.42 3.25 3.99
N ASP A 142 -17.95 4.03 4.95
CA ASP A 142 -18.07 5.47 4.99
C ASP A 142 -16.67 6.14 4.94
N GLN A 143 -16.60 7.47 5.16
CA GLN A 143 -15.33 8.21 5.09
C GLN A 143 -14.34 7.81 6.21
N ASP A 144 -14.85 7.41 7.37
CA ASP A 144 -14.05 7.21 8.58
C ASP A 144 -13.92 5.74 8.98
N GLY A 145 -14.72 4.85 8.39
CA GLY A 145 -14.72 3.45 8.75
C GLY A 145 -15.61 2.59 7.87
N GLY A 146 -15.97 1.44 8.41
CA GLY A 146 -16.88 0.53 7.76
C GLY A 146 -17.31 -0.59 8.69
N THR A 147 -18.40 -1.23 8.33
CA THR A 147 -18.98 -2.35 9.05
C THR A 147 -19.08 -3.58 8.17
N VAL A 148 -19.00 -4.75 8.79
CA VAL A 148 -19.30 -6.03 8.16
C VAL A 148 -20.76 -6.36 8.44
N THR A 149 -21.54 -6.53 7.41
CA THR A 149 -22.96 -6.89 7.54
C THR A 149 -23.12 -8.35 7.94
N LYS A 150 -24.36 -8.78 8.25
CA LYS A 150 -24.65 -10.20 8.46
C LYS A 150 -24.22 -11.04 7.25
N ALA A 151 -24.55 -10.59 6.04
CA ALA A 151 -24.14 -11.28 4.80
C ALA A 151 -22.61 -11.36 4.67
N GLY A 152 -21.88 -10.32 5.13
CA GLY A 152 -20.43 -10.33 5.18
C GLY A 152 -19.88 -11.35 6.18
N HIS A 153 -20.43 -11.44 7.37
CA HIS A 153 -20.03 -12.47 8.34
C HIS A 153 -20.28 -13.89 7.82
N ASP A 154 -21.44 -14.14 7.24
CA ASP A 154 -21.78 -15.45 6.65
C ASP A 154 -20.80 -15.80 5.52
N PHE A 155 -20.49 -14.84 4.65
CA PHE A 155 -19.48 -15.00 3.59
C PHE A 155 -18.09 -15.29 4.15
N LEU A 156 -17.60 -14.51 5.11
CA LEU A 156 -16.26 -14.67 5.69
C LEU A 156 -16.11 -16.05 6.35
N ASN A 157 -17.10 -16.48 7.11
CA ASN A 157 -17.12 -17.81 7.71
C ASN A 157 -17.05 -18.91 6.64
N SER A 158 -17.84 -18.81 5.58
CA SER A 158 -17.81 -19.77 4.46
C SER A 158 -16.48 -19.73 3.69
N PHE A 159 -15.83 -18.59 3.64
CA PHE A 159 -14.51 -18.43 3.03
C PHE A 159 -13.36 -18.93 3.95
N GLY A 160 -13.68 -19.31 5.19
CA GLY A 160 -12.71 -19.80 6.19
C GLY A 160 -11.96 -18.67 6.88
N VAL A 161 -12.58 -17.49 6.99
CA VAL A 161 -12.08 -16.36 7.78
C VAL A 161 -12.95 -16.25 9.03
N THR A 162 -12.40 -16.63 10.17
CA THR A 162 -13.04 -16.46 11.47
C THR A 162 -12.57 -15.15 12.08
N LEU A 163 -13.49 -14.22 12.24
CA LEU A 163 -13.23 -12.98 12.97
C LEU A 163 -13.39 -13.27 14.47
N ALA A 164 -12.41 -12.90 15.27
CA ALA A 164 -12.54 -12.95 16.72
C ALA A 164 -13.78 -12.13 17.17
N PRO A 165 -14.51 -12.54 18.23
CA PRO A 165 -15.61 -11.75 18.75
C PRO A 165 -15.13 -10.35 19.07
N THR A 166 -15.95 -9.37 18.73
CA THR A 166 -15.68 -7.94 18.76
C THR A 166 -15.01 -7.47 20.07
N THR A 167 -13.93 -6.72 19.93
CA THR A 167 -13.51 -5.81 21.00
C THR A 167 -14.61 -4.78 21.25
N PRO A 168 -14.83 -4.31 22.50
CA PRO A 168 -15.96 -3.46 22.89
C PRO A 168 -16.10 -2.12 22.12
N THR A 169 -15.13 -1.75 21.33
CA THR A 169 -15.08 -0.49 20.59
C THR A 169 -15.53 -0.55 19.13
N GLY A 170 -16.08 -1.67 18.66
CA GLY A 170 -16.86 -1.80 17.40
C GLY A 170 -16.33 -1.20 16.07
N ARG A 171 -15.35 -0.34 16.11
CA ARG A 171 -15.02 0.60 15.04
C ARG A 171 -13.91 0.22 14.07
N LEU A 172 -13.22 -0.92 14.24
CA LEU A 172 -11.97 -1.16 13.51
C LEU A 172 -11.93 -2.44 12.67
N PHE A 173 -13.04 -3.14 12.49
CA PHE A 173 -13.06 -4.38 11.72
C PHE A 173 -12.86 -4.15 10.23
N CYS A 174 -13.46 -3.11 9.67
CA CYS A 174 -13.36 -2.73 8.28
C CYS A 174 -12.98 -1.26 8.18
N ARG A 175 -11.97 -0.92 7.42
CA ARG A 175 -11.55 0.46 7.21
C ARG A 175 -11.23 0.69 5.75
N PRO A 176 -11.75 1.75 5.12
CA PRO A 176 -11.33 2.14 3.79
C PRO A 176 -9.89 2.63 3.83
N CYS A 177 -9.07 2.16 2.91
CA CYS A 177 -7.74 2.67 2.66
C CYS A 177 -7.68 3.08 1.19
N LEU A 178 -7.49 4.36 0.91
CA LEU A 178 -7.48 4.86 -0.45
C LEU A 178 -6.26 4.33 -1.20
N ASP A 179 -6.50 3.59 -2.28
CA ASP A 179 -5.43 3.13 -3.15
C ASP A 179 -4.85 4.29 -3.95
N TRP A 180 -3.56 4.54 -3.80
CA TRP A 180 -2.90 5.68 -4.44
C TRP A 180 -2.74 5.51 -5.96
N SER A 181 -2.80 4.26 -6.48
CA SER A 181 -2.74 3.98 -7.91
C SER A 181 -4.12 4.00 -8.57
N GLU A 182 -5.11 3.41 -7.93
CA GLU A 182 -6.46 3.26 -8.46
C GLU A 182 -7.39 4.42 -8.08
N ARG A 183 -7.01 5.23 -7.07
CA ARG A 183 -7.80 6.35 -6.52
C ARG A 183 -9.17 5.93 -6.00
N ARG A 184 -9.27 4.70 -5.54
CA ARG A 184 -10.47 4.05 -4.99
C ARG A 184 -10.12 3.30 -3.73
N PRO A 185 -11.04 3.12 -2.78
CA PRO A 185 -10.75 2.42 -1.54
C PRO A 185 -10.53 0.92 -1.76
N HIS A 186 -9.58 0.37 -1.02
CA HIS A 186 -9.45 -1.06 -0.76
C HIS A 186 -9.61 -1.32 0.75
N LEU A 187 -9.71 -2.59 1.14
CA LEU A 187 -10.04 -2.96 2.51
C LEU A 187 -8.80 -3.04 3.40
N ALA A 188 -8.76 -2.23 4.43
CA ALA A 188 -7.83 -2.30 5.54
C ALA A 188 -8.54 -2.76 6.84
N GLY A 189 -7.82 -2.71 7.96
CA GLY A 189 -8.32 -3.19 9.25
C GLY A 189 -8.26 -4.70 9.36
N VAL A 190 -8.93 -5.25 10.35
CA VAL A 190 -8.90 -6.69 10.65
C VAL A 190 -9.34 -7.53 9.45
N ILE A 191 -10.39 -7.09 8.74
CA ILE A 191 -10.93 -7.82 7.59
C ILE A 191 -9.95 -7.82 6.41
N GLY A 192 -9.32 -6.69 6.11
CA GLY A 192 -8.33 -6.61 5.02
C GLY A 192 -7.15 -7.54 5.27
N VAL A 193 -6.66 -7.59 6.51
CA VAL A 193 -5.59 -8.50 6.93
C VAL A 193 -6.03 -9.95 6.84
N ALA A 194 -7.19 -10.29 7.40
CA ALA A 194 -7.68 -11.67 7.44
C ALA A 194 -7.92 -12.25 6.03
N LEU A 195 -8.53 -11.46 5.13
CA LEU A 195 -8.70 -11.84 3.73
C LEU A 195 -7.35 -12.07 3.03
N THR A 196 -6.38 -11.19 3.28
CA THR A 196 -5.04 -11.30 2.70
C THR A 196 -4.34 -12.56 3.19
N CYS A 197 -4.32 -12.81 4.50
CA CYS A 197 -3.74 -14.01 5.09
C CYS A 197 -4.40 -15.27 4.50
N ARG A 198 -5.74 -15.28 4.43
CA ARG A 198 -6.48 -16.42 3.88
C ARG A 198 -6.14 -16.71 2.42
N CYS A 199 -5.97 -15.68 1.60
CA CYS A 199 -5.55 -15.87 0.21
C CYS A 199 -4.12 -16.42 0.09
N PHE A 200 -3.20 -16.05 1.00
CA PHE A 200 -1.88 -16.67 1.07
C PHE A 200 -1.97 -18.14 1.49
N GLU A 201 -2.75 -18.48 2.52
CA GLU A 201 -2.97 -19.86 2.98
C GLU A 201 -3.55 -20.76 1.88
N LEU A 202 -4.50 -20.22 1.11
CA LEU A 202 -5.10 -20.93 -0.03
C LEU A 202 -4.13 -21.10 -1.21
N GLY A 203 -2.95 -20.46 -1.16
CA GLY A 203 -2.00 -20.45 -2.26
C GLY A 203 -2.49 -19.68 -3.49
N TRP A 204 -3.43 -18.74 -3.31
CA TRP A 204 -3.91 -17.89 -4.41
C TRP A 204 -2.92 -16.83 -4.82
N VAL A 205 -2.09 -16.42 -3.87
CA VAL A 205 -1.02 -15.46 -4.09
C VAL A 205 0.28 -15.95 -3.45
N ARG A 206 1.40 -15.45 -3.96
CA ARG A 206 2.72 -15.64 -3.36
C ARG A 206 3.48 -14.32 -3.34
N ARG A 207 4.38 -14.16 -2.38
CA ARG A 207 5.25 -12.99 -2.32
C ARG A 207 6.23 -13.00 -3.50
N ILE A 208 6.62 -11.81 -3.95
CA ILE A 208 7.74 -11.61 -4.88
C ILE A 208 8.84 -10.95 -4.05
N ASP A 209 10.01 -11.59 -4.01
CA ASP A 209 11.13 -11.11 -3.21
C ASP A 209 11.59 -9.71 -3.64
N GLY A 210 11.97 -8.90 -2.67
CA GLY A 210 12.46 -7.54 -2.90
C GLY A 210 11.42 -6.52 -3.35
N THR A 211 10.12 -6.86 -3.32
CA THR A 211 9.03 -5.94 -3.68
C THR A 211 7.79 -6.20 -2.82
N ARG A 212 6.87 -5.22 -2.80
CA ARG A 212 5.54 -5.39 -2.20
C ARG A 212 4.52 -6.02 -3.15
N ALA A 213 4.88 -6.23 -4.42
CA ALA A 213 4.01 -6.93 -5.36
C ALA A 213 3.75 -8.37 -4.91
N VAL A 214 2.56 -8.87 -5.23
CA VAL A 214 2.22 -10.27 -5.04
C VAL A 214 1.91 -10.92 -6.38
N ALA A 215 2.47 -12.09 -6.61
CA ALA A 215 2.17 -12.88 -7.79
C ALA A 215 0.86 -13.66 -7.57
N ILE A 216 -0.08 -13.51 -8.48
CA ILE A 216 -1.33 -14.25 -8.48
C ILE A 216 -1.10 -15.59 -9.18
N THR A 217 -1.38 -16.69 -8.49
CA THR A 217 -1.22 -18.04 -9.04
C THR A 217 -2.39 -18.40 -9.96
N GLN A 218 -2.25 -19.46 -10.77
CA GLN A 218 -3.37 -19.96 -11.58
C GLN A 218 -4.58 -20.33 -10.70
N LYS A 219 -4.33 -20.97 -9.54
CA LYS A 219 -5.37 -21.25 -8.54
C LYS A 219 -6.02 -19.97 -8.03
N GLY A 220 -5.22 -18.92 -7.82
CA GLY A 220 -5.68 -17.60 -7.40
C GLY A 220 -6.54 -16.92 -8.46
N GLN A 221 -6.16 -16.95 -9.73
CA GLN A 221 -6.97 -16.39 -10.82
C GLN A 221 -8.38 -16.99 -10.83
N GLN A 222 -8.47 -18.33 -10.74
CA GLN A 222 -9.75 -19.04 -10.66
C GLN A 222 -10.51 -18.69 -9.37
N GLY A 223 -9.80 -18.65 -8.23
CA GLY A 223 -10.39 -18.33 -6.94
C GLY A 223 -10.96 -16.92 -6.87
N PHE A 224 -10.18 -15.91 -7.25
CA PHE A 224 -10.64 -14.52 -7.28
C PHE A 224 -11.81 -14.30 -8.23
N GLN A 225 -11.78 -14.94 -9.42
CA GLN A 225 -12.90 -14.89 -10.36
C GLN A 225 -14.15 -15.53 -9.78
N LYS A 226 -14.04 -16.73 -9.20
CA LYS A 226 -15.17 -17.49 -8.66
C LYS A 226 -15.78 -16.81 -7.42
N VAL A 227 -14.94 -16.36 -6.50
CA VAL A 227 -15.36 -15.86 -5.19
C VAL A 227 -15.72 -14.38 -5.21
N PHE A 228 -14.94 -13.56 -5.90
CA PHE A 228 -15.13 -12.11 -5.92
C PHE A 228 -15.57 -11.56 -7.29
N GLY A 229 -15.53 -12.35 -8.35
CA GLY A 229 -15.78 -11.88 -9.71
C GLY A 229 -14.62 -11.04 -10.28
N VAL A 230 -13.47 -11.06 -9.61
CA VAL A 230 -12.31 -10.23 -9.98
C VAL A 230 -11.42 -10.98 -10.97
N ARG A 231 -11.21 -10.40 -12.15
CA ARG A 231 -10.22 -10.87 -13.12
C ARG A 231 -8.86 -10.29 -12.79
N ALA A 232 -8.01 -11.10 -12.23
CA ALA A 232 -6.68 -10.71 -11.78
C ALA A 232 -5.61 -11.16 -12.78
N VAL A 233 -5.58 -10.54 -13.96
CA VAL A 233 -4.64 -10.84 -15.05
C VAL A 233 -3.82 -9.60 -15.36
N VAL A 234 -2.52 -9.76 -15.59
CA VAL A 234 -1.67 -8.71 -16.15
C VAL A 234 -2.08 -8.51 -17.60
N GLU A 235 -2.63 -7.36 -17.93
CA GLU A 235 -2.82 -6.97 -19.34
C GLU A 235 -1.44 -6.84 -19.98
N ARG A 236 -1.23 -7.55 -21.08
CA ARG A 236 0.02 -7.54 -21.88
C ARG A 236 0.18 -6.22 -22.61
#